data_8cd0d04c278fa10bbf8fd25bf741c511
#
_entry.id   8cd0d04c278fa10bbf8fd25bf741c511
#
_cell.length_a   1.000
_cell.length_b   1.000
_cell.length_c   1.000
_cell.angle_alpha   90.00
_cell.angle_beta   90.00
_cell.angle_gamma   90.00
#
_symmetry.space_group_name_H-M   'P 1'
#
loop_
_entity.id
_entity.type
_entity.pdbx_description
1 polymer ?
#
loop_
_entity_poly.entity_id
_entity_poly.type
_entity_poly.pdbx_seq_one_letter_code
_entity_poly.pdbx_strand_id
1 'polypeptide(L)'
;MKSNKTVVWGCLIFVIAFIITFILGFIFTLGSYGPRAAKIPSNAWLYLNPNAMIPDYKELEELPFVRVTSPGVQEIKDKILAAVKDDRIKGMLIEPQMIITNYPALEEMALAIGAFKKSGKPVIAYGTNFMQGDYLLASSAEKIYMQPSASAGLVLQGVSANMLFYKEMLDKLGIKMHILQSGAYKGAGEPFSQTELSKGTKENIDAALYDIYNHLLAIVAQNRKLEISQVKNIFEQRDDFFLSAEKAKELKVIEYAMSREEMLKSLGLNEDNFVNVANYVPAKQKNRGDKIA
;
A
#
# COMPACT_ATOMS: atom_id res chain seq x y z
N MET A 1 -24.97 -9.47 69.81
CA MET A 1 -23.86 -9.41 68.81
C MET A 1 -24.03 -10.37 67.62
N LYS A 2 -25.25 -10.64 67.15
CA LYS A 2 -25.50 -11.51 65.97
C LYS A 2 -25.90 -10.74 64.69
N SER A 3 -26.11 -9.43 64.77
CA SER A 3 -26.66 -8.62 63.67
C SER A 3 -25.64 -8.19 62.60
N ASN A 4 -24.35 -8.08 62.92
CA ASN A 4 -23.36 -7.54 61.98
C ASN A 4 -22.92 -8.50 60.85
N LYS A 5 -23.04 -9.82 61.08
CA LYS A 5 -22.64 -10.79 60.02
C LYS A 5 -23.57 -10.80 58.83
N THR A 6 -24.86 -10.65 59.06
CA THR A 6 -25.88 -10.63 57.97
C THR A 6 -25.75 -9.39 57.08
N VAL A 7 -25.45 -8.23 57.66
CA VAL A 7 -25.21 -6.99 56.92
C VAL A 7 -23.91 -7.09 56.10
N VAL A 8 -22.86 -7.65 56.66
CA VAL A 8 -21.57 -7.85 55.98
C VAL A 8 -21.74 -8.81 54.78
N TRP A 9 -22.47 -9.92 54.97
CA TRP A 9 -22.75 -10.84 53.89
C TRP A 9 -23.64 -10.22 52.79
N GLY A 10 -24.63 -9.40 53.13
CA GLY A 10 -25.46 -8.66 52.18
C GLY A 10 -24.64 -7.67 51.34
N CYS A 11 -23.75 -6.90 51.95
CA CYS A 11 -22.84 -6.01 51.22
C CYS A 11 -21.89 -6.76 50.33
N LEU A 12 -21.36 -7.90 50.72
CA LEU A 12 -20.44 -8.71 49.95
C LEU A 12 -21.13 -9.26 48.67
N ILE A 13 -22.37 -9.79 48.82
CA ILE A 13 -23.18 -10.26 47.69
C ILE A 13 -23.50 -9.13 46.73
N PHE A 14 -23.82 -7.94 47.24
CA PHE A 14 -24.12 -6.79 46.38
C PHE A 14 -22.87 -6.33 45.58
N VAL A 15 -21.69 -6.29 46.21
CA VAL A 15 -20.43 -5.97 45.53
C VAL A 15 -20.08 -7.01 44.46
N ILE A 16 -20.25 -8.30 44.75
CA ILE A 16 -20.00 -9.36 43.76
C ILE A 16 -20.97 -9.27 42.62
N ALA A 17 -22.26 -9.05 42.86
CA ALA A 17 -23.27 -8.89 41.80
C ALA A 17 -22.96 -7.66 40.93
N PHE A 18 -22.53 -6.55 41.54
CA PHE A 18 -22.12 -5.34 40.82
C PHE A 18 -20.90 -5.60 39.91
N ILE A 19 -19.87 -6.29 40.44
CA ILE A 19 -18.68 -6.64 39.64
C ILE A 19 -19.05 -7.56 38.48
N ILE A 20 -19.90 -8.58 38.69
CA ILE A 20 -20.35 -9.49 37.62
C ILE A 20 -21.13 -8.71 36.56
N THR A 21 -22.04 -7.82 36.96
CA THR A 21 -22.81 -7.00 36.00
C THR A 21 -21.90 -6.07 35.20
N PHE A 22 -20.91 -5.49 35.86
CA PHE A 22 -19.91 -4.64 35.20
C PHE A 22 -19.06 -5.42 34.19
N ILE A 23 -18.57 -6.62 34.58
CA ILE A 23 -17.81 -7.50 33.69
C ILE A 23 -18.65 -7.96 32.49
N LEU A 24 -19.91 -8.36 32.72
CA LEU A 24 -20.81 -8.76 31.64
C LEU A 24 -21.12 -7.58 30.70
N GLY A 25 -21.35 -6.39 31.23
CA GLY A 25 -21.52 -5.16 30.44
C GLY A 25 -20.26 -4.83 29.63
N PHE A 26 -19.08 -4.97 30.22
CA PHE A 26 -17.80 -4.76 29.56
C PHE A 26 -17.55 -5.78 28.44
N ILE A 27 -17.82 -7.06 28.68
CA ILE A 27 -17.75 -8.14 27.66
C ILE A 27 -18.75 -7.88 26.53
N PHE A 28 -19.96 -7.46 26.86
CA PHE A 28 -21.00 -7.13 25.86
C PHE A 28 -20.58 -5.93 25.00
N THR A 29 -20.00 -4.88 25.60
CA THR A 29 -19.47 -3.75 24.82
C THR A 29 -18.30 -4.16 23.96
N LEU A 30 -17.33 -4.93 24.45
CA LEU A 30 -16.21 -5.45 23.67
C LEU A 30 -16.69 -6.35 22.52
N GLY A 31 -17.68 -7.22 22.73
CA GLY A 31 -18.27 -8.06 21.69
C GLY A 31 -19.03 -7.26 20.64
N SER A 32 -19.53 -6.06 20.98
CA SER A 32 -20.23 -5.18 20.05
C SER A 32 -19.29 -4.39 19.13
N TYR A 33 -18.01 -4.28 19.49
CA TYR A 33 -16.96 -3.62 18.70
C TYR A 33 -16.20 -4.58 17.77
N GLY A 34 -16.61 -5.83 17.65
CA GLY A 34 -16.07 -6.73 16.62
C GLY A 34 -16.30 -6.15 15.22
N PRO A 35 -15.34 -6.30 14.28
CA PRO A 35 -15.50 -5.80 12.92
C PRO A 35 -16.76 -6.45 12.30
N ARG A 36 -17.83 -5.68 12.21
CA ARG A 36 -19.01 -6.10 11.46
C ARG A 36 -18.61 -6.22 10.00
N ALA A 37 -18.71 -7.40 9.43
CA ALA A 37 -18.57 -7.57 8.00
C ALA A 37 -19.46 -6.53 7.30
N ALA A 38 -18.82 -5.60 6.58
CA ALA A 38 -19.55 -4.57 5.87
C ALA A 38 -20.51 -5.24 4.90
N LYS A 39 -21.79 -4.82 4.91
CA LYS A 39 -22.79 -5.33 3.96
C LYS A 39 -22.36 -4.82 2.57
N ILE A 40 -21.95 -5.74 1.71
CA ILE A 40 -21.49 -5.41 0.37
C ILE A 40 -22.72 -5.12 -0.50
N PRO A 41 -22.85 -3.90 -1.07
CA PRO A 41 -23.92 -3.58 -2.03
C PRO A 41 -23.84 -4.50 -3.26
N SER A 42 -24.95 -4.67 -3.99
CA SER A 42 -24.99 -5.51 -5.20
C SER A 42 -24.22 -4.93 -6.38
N ASN A 43 -23.92 -3.63 -6.36
CA ASN A 43 -23.16 -2.88 -7.36
C ASN A 43 -21.90 -2.26 -6.75
N ALA A 44 -21.26 -2.95 -5.82
CA ALA A 44 -20.09 -2.46 -5.12
C ALA A 44 -18.88 -2.31 -6.06
N TRP A 45 -18.06 -1.32 -5.77
CA TRP A 45 -16.71 -1.17 -6.32
C TRP A 45 -15.69 -1.47 -5.24
N LEU A 46 -14.69 -2.27 -5.58
CA LEU A 46 -13.59 -2.51 -4.66
C LEU A 46 -12.74 -1.24 -4.58
N TYR A 47 -12.55 -0.73 -3.37
CA TYR A 47 -11.79 0.48 -3.13
C TYR A 47 -10.41 0.14 -2.57
N LEU A 48 -9.39 0.33 -3.41
CA LEU A 48 -7.99 0.14 -3.05
C LEU A 48 -7.37 1.50 -2.76
N ASN A 49 -7.31 1.84 -1.49
CA ASN A 49 -6.70 3.08 -1.00
C ASN A 49 -5.52 2.73 -0.07
N PRO A 50 -4.39 2.32 -0.63
CA PRO A 50 -3.19 2.08 0.15
C PRO A 50 -2.60 3.42 0.57
N ASN A 51 -2.34 3.56 1.86
CA ASN A 51 -1.71 4.73 2.46
C ASN A 51 -0.59 4.30 3.40
N ALA A 52 0.46 5.10 3.48
CA ALA A 52 1.62 4.85 4.32
C ALA A 52 2.33 3.50 4.03
N MET A 53 2.89 2.88 5.06
CA MET A 53 3.66 1.64 4.92
C MET A 53 2.73 0.43 4.75
N ILE A 54 2.98 -0.36 3.71
CA ILE A 54 2.32 -1.64 3.47
C ILE A 54 3.35 -2.74 3.71
N PRO A 55 3.21 -3.54 4.77
CA PRO A 55 4.10 -4.66 5.03
C PRO A 55 3.80 -5.82 4.06
N ASP A 56 4.77 -6.71 3.83
CA ASP A 56 4.57 -7.90 2.99
C ASP A 56 3.48 -8.82 3.55
N TYR A 57 3.48 -8.98 4.87
CA TYR A 57 2.49 -9.76 5.61
C TYR A 57 1.78 -8.89 6.65
N LYS A 58 0.57 -9.31 7.02
CA LYS A 58 -0.22 -8.64 8.05
C LYS A 58 0.55 -8.56 9.36
N GLU A 59 0.88 -7.37 9.80
CA GLU A 59 1.43 -7.13 11.13
C GLU A 59 0.28 -6.98 12.12
N LEU A 60 0.36 -7.77 13.19
CA LEU A 60 -0.49 -7.62 14.37
C LEU A 60 0.25 -6.75 15.38
N GLU A 61 0.07 -5.44 15.32
CA GLU A 61 0.46 -4.61 16.45
C GLU A 61 -0.58 -4.79 17.56
N GLU A 62 -0.27 -5.68 18.49
CA GLU A 62 -1.02 -5.84 19.73
C GLU A 62 -0.58 -4.79 20.74
N LEU A 63 -1.07 -3.57 20.60
CA LEU A 63 -1.03 -2.62 21.70
C LEU A 63 -2.11 -3.00 22.72
N PRO A 64 -1.85 -2.90 24.05
CA PRO A 64 -2.88 -3.08 25.05
C PRO A 64 -4.04 -2.15 24.72
N PHE A 65 -5.23 -2.70 24.42
CA PHE A 65 -6.47 -2.00 24.09
C PHE A 65 -6.67 -1.48 22.66
N VAL A 66 -5.67 -1.59 21.75
CA VAL A 66 -5.84 -1.15 20.34
C VAL A 66 -5.24 -2.21 19.43
N ARG A 67 -6.08 -2.81 18.56
CA ARG A 67 -5.62 -3.66 17.46
C ARG A 67 -5.56 -2.80 16.21
N VAL A 68 -4.39 -2.35 15.84
CA VAL A 68 -4.16 -1.78 14.52
C VAL A 68 -3.74 -2.91 13.59
N THR A 69 -4.58 -3.25 12.63
CA THR A 69 -4.27 -4.25 11.63
C THR A 69 -4.21 -3.58 10.27
N SER A 70 -3.00 -3.33 9.77
CA SER A 70 -2.82 -2.97 8.36
C SER A 70 -2.79 -4.24 7.52
N PRO A 71 -3.57 -4.33 6.42
CA PRO A 71 -3.47 -5.47 5.53
C PRO A 71 -2.09 -5.48 4.87
N GLY A 72 -1.44 -6.64 4.84
CA GLY A 72 -0.21 -6.83 4.08
C GLY A 72 -0.48 -6.98 2.59
N VAL A 73 0.59 -6.89 1.78
CA VAL A 73 0.53 -7.05 0.32
C VAL A 73 -0.17 -8.35 -0.06
N GLN A 74 0.16 -9.46 0.61
CA GLN A 74 -0.46 -10.76 0.32
C GLN A 74 -1.97 -10.76 0.56
N GLU A 75 -2.44 -10.16 1.68
CA GLU A 75 -3.87 -10.07 1.97
C GLU A 75 -4.61 -9.20 0.93
N ILE A 76 -4.00 -8.08 0.53
CA ILE A 76 -4.55 -7.20 -0.52
C ILE A 76 -4.71 -7.97 -1.84
N LYS A 77 -3.67 -8.68 -2.27
CA LYS A 77 -3.69 -9.51 -3.48
C LYS A 77 -4.79 -10.57 -3.44
N ASP A 78 -4.86 -11.35 -2.35
CA ASP A 78 -5.84 -12.42 -2.20
C ASP A 78 -7.26 -11.88 -2.27
N LYS A 79 -7.52 -10.73 -1.68
CA LYS A 79 -8.81 -10.04 -1.73
C LYS A 79 -9.14 -9.53 -3.14
N ILE A 80 -8.19 -8.94 -3.84
CA ILE A 80 -8.37 -8.52 -5.24
C ILE A 80 -8.69 -9.73 -6.12
N LEU A 81 -7.94 -10.83 -6.00
CA LEU A 81 -8.16 -12.06 -6.75
C LEU A 81 -9.50 -12.72 -6.42
N ALA A 82 -9.93 -12.68 -5.17
CA ALA A 82 -11.25 -13.15 -4.78
C ALA A 82 -12.38 -12.31 -5.40
N ALA A 83 -12.18 -10.98 -5.50
CA ALA A 83 -13.15 -10.06 -6.10
C ALA A 83 -13.33 -10.27 -7.62
N VAL A 84 -12.36 -10.89 -8.30
CA VAL A 84 -12.48 -11.29 -9.72
C VAL A 84 -13.75 -12.10 -9.97
N LYS A 85 -14.05 -13.05 -9.07
CA LYS A 85 -15.19 -14.00 -9.19
C LYS A 85 -16.42 -13.57 -8.39
N ASP A 86 -16.39 -12.41 -7.74
CA ASP A 86 -17.51 -11.93 -6.91
C ASP A 86 -18.41 -11.02 -7.76
N ASP A 87 -19.59 -11.50 -8.10
CA ASP A 87 -20.57 -10.77 -8.92
C ASP A 87 -21.12 -9.50 -8.26
N ARG A 88 -20.94 -9.34 -6.95
CA ARG A 88 -21.32 -8.12 -6.23
C ARG A 88 -20.36 -6.97 -6.55
N ILE A 89 -19.10 -7.30 -6.90
CA ILE A 89 -18.07 -6.32 -7.23
C ILE A 89 -18.13 -6.04 -8.73
N LYS A 90 -18.41 -4.79 -9.10
CA LYS A 90 -18.61 -4.34 -10.49
C LYS A 90 -17.42 -3.62 -11.09
N GLY A 91 -16.49 -3.14 -10.27
CA GLY A 91 -15.31 -2.43 -10.71
C GLY A 91 -14.33 -2.23 -9.56
N MET A 92 -13.24 -1.52 -9.82
CA MET A 92 -12.23 -1.16 -8.83
C MET A 92 -11.84 0.31 -8.98
N LEU A 93 -11.77 1.03 -7.85
CA LEU A 93 -11.14 2.34 -7.75
C LEU A 93 -9.82 2.20 -6.98
N ILE A 94 -8.74 2.64 -7.60
CA ILE A 94 -7.40 2.74 -6.98
C ILE A 94 -7.16 4.21 -6.66
N GLU A 95 -6.98 4.52 -5.38
CA GLU A 95 -6.74 5.89 -4.92
C GLU A 95 -5.58 5.90 -3.91
N PRO A 96 -4.33 5.73 -4.39
CA PRO A 96 -3.16 5.61 -3.54
C PRO A 96 -2.78 6.96 -2.93
N GLN A 97 -2.22 6.92 -1.70
CA GLN A 97 -1.82 8.12 -0.96
C GLN A 97 -0.45 7.89 -0.29
N MET A 98 0.63 8.31 -0.95
CA MET A 98 2.00 8.18 -0.46
C MET A 98 2.33 6.75 0.00
N ILE A 99 2.24 5.80 -0.93
CA ILE A 99 2.60 4.41 -0.64
C ILE A 99 4.08 4.31 -0.31
N ILE A 100 4.38 3.73 0.85
CA ILE A 100 5.73 3.37 1.27
C ILE A 100 5.82 1.84 1.28
N THR A 101 6.40 1.28 0.24
CA THR A 101 6.67 -0.15 0.11
C THR A 101 7.79 -0.39 -0.90
N ASN A 102 8.23 -1.63 -1.02
CA ASN A 102 9.24 -1.99 -2.03
C ASN A 102 8.61 -2.17 -3.41
N TYR A 103 9.40 -2.03 -4.48
CA TYR A 103 8.93 -2.17 -5.86
C TYR A 103 8.34 -3.56 -6.16
N PRO A 104 8.92 -4.68 -5.73
CA PRO A 104 8.31 -6.00 -5.90
C PRO A 104 6.89 -6.10 -5.33
N ALA A 105 6.63 -5.50 -4.17
CA ALA A 105 5.28 -5.47 -3.58
C ALA A 105 4.28 -4.69 -4.45
N LEU A 106 4.70 -3.56 -5.04
CA LEU A 106 3.86 -2.81 -5.99
C LEU A 106 3.55 -3.65 -7.23
N GLU A 107 4.52 -4.37 -7.78
CA GLU A 107 4.33 -5.26 -8.92
C GLU A 107 3.38 -6.40 -8.62
N GLU A 108 3.52 -7.01 -7.47
CA GLU A 108 2.62 -8.08 -7.02
C GLU A 108 1.16 -7.60 -6.93
N MET A 109 0.94 -6.39 -6.39
CA MET A 109 -0.38 -5.76 -6.38
C MET A 109 -0.86 -5.43 -7.80
N ALA A 110 0.03 -4.90 -8.66
CA ALA A 110 -0.28 -4.57 -10.04
C ALA A 110 -0.68 -5.83 -10.86
N LEU A 111 -0.03 -6.97 -10.64
CA LEU A 111 -0.40 -8.25 -11.25
C LEU A 111 -1.80 -8.69 -10.82
N ALA A 112 -2.17 -8.56 -9.55
CA ALA A 112 -3.51 -8.87 -9.07
C ALA A 112 -4.56 -7.93 -9.69
N ILE A 113 -4.27 -6.62 -9.79
CA ILE A 113 -5.09 -5.63 -10.49
C ILE A 113 -5.26 -6.01 -11.97
N GLY A 114 -4.17 -6.42 -12.63
CA GLY A 114 -4.18 -6.92 -14.00
C GLY A 114 -5.10 -8.14 -14.19
N ALA A 115 -5.08 -9.08 -13.26
CA ALA A 115 -5.99 -10.22 -13.25
C ALA A 115 -7.46 -9.79 -13.06
N PHE A 116 -7.70 -8.82 -12.18
CA PHE A 116 -9.03 -8.24 -12.00
C PHE A 116 -9.52 -7.56 -13.29
N LYS A 117 -8.69 -6.74 -13.92
CA LYS A 117 -9.01 -6.09 -15.20
C LYS A 117 -9.34 -7.10 -16.32
N LYS A 118 -8.61 -8.22 -16.40
CA LYS A 118 -8.87 -9.30 -17.37
C LYS A 118 -10.23 -9.98 -17.19
N SER A 119 -10.89 -9.82 -16.04
CA SER A 119 -12.26 -10.30 -15.85
C SER A 119 -13.33 -9.48 -16.56
N GLY A 120 -12.96 -8.38 -17.22
CA GLY A 120 -13.86 -7.45 -17.87
C GLY A 120 -14.47 -6.38 -16.95
N LYS A 121 -14.10 -6.37 -15.67
CA LYS A 121 -14.54 -5.36 -14.72
C LYS A 121 -13.65 -4.11 -14.84
N PRO A 122 -14.23 -2.89 -14.93
CA PRO A 122 -13.45 -1.66 -15.09
C PRO A 122 -12.56 -1.41 -13.87
N VAL A 123 -11.35 -0.90 -14.14
CA VAL A 123 -10.39 -0.45 -13.13
C VAL A 123 -10.03 0.99 -13.44
N ILE A 124 -10.28 1.88 -12.51
CA ILE A 124 -9.94 3.29 -12.60
C ILE A 124 -8.99 3.68 -11.47
N ALA A 125 -8.20 4.71 -11.69
CA ALA A 125 -7.38 5.31 -10.64
C ALA A 125 -7.70 6.80 -10.50
N TYR A 126 -7.61 7.31 -9.27
CA TYR A 126 -7.73 8.72 -8.97
C TYR A 126 -6.62 9.17 -8.03
N GLY A 127 -6.11 10.39 -8.21
CA GLY A 127 -5.17 10.99 -7.29
C GLY A 127 -5.13 12.50 -7.36
N THR A 128 -4.85 13.12 -6.22
CA THR A 128 -4.49 14.54 -6.16
C THR A 128 -2.99 14.68 -6.41
N ASN A 129 -2.20 13.89 -5.72
CA ASN A 129 -0.76 13.80 -5.89
C ASN A 129 -0.40 12.33 -6.12
N PHE A 130 0.40 12.08 -7.15
CA PHE A 130 0.98 10.78 -7.37
C PHE A 130 2.49 10.87 -7.16
N MET A 131 2.99 10.26 -6.10
CA MET A 131 4.41 9.92 -6.01
C MET A 131 4.70 8.75 -6.95
N GLN A 132 5.96 8.49 -7.26
CA GLN A 132 6.34 7.45 -8.22
C GLN A 132 5.73 6.07 -7.90
N GLY A 133 5.73 5.64 -6.63
CA GLY A 133 5.11 4.38 -6.19
C GLY A 133 3.59 4.39 -6.39
N ASP A 134 2.93 5.50 -6.07
CA ASP A 134 1.49 5.67 -6.29
C ASP A 134 1.14 5.56 -7.77
N TYR A 135 1.94 6.23 -8.62
CA TYR A 135 1.71 6.21 -10.06
C TYR A 135 1.98 4.83 -10.68
N LEU A 136 3.00 4.10 -10.22
CA LEU A 136 3.25 2.74 -10.68
C LEU A 136 2.01 1.85 -10.47
N LEU A 137 1.39 1.93 -9.29
CA LEU A 137 0.18 1.19 -9.00
C LEU A 137 -1.00 1.70 -9.82
N ALA A 138 -1.22 3.02 -9.87
CA ALA A 138 -2.29 3.67 -10.63
C ALA A 138 -2.18 3.40 -12.13
N SER A 139 -0.95 3.25 -12.66
CA SER A 139 -0.71 2.97 -14.08
C SER A 139 -1.34 1.65 -14.56
N SER A 140 -1.62 0.71 -13.64
CA SER A 140 -2.29 -0.56 -13.92
C SER A 140 -3.78 -0.38 -14.27
N ALA A 141 -4.39 0.77 -13.95
CA ALA A 141 -5.78 1.08 -14.27
C ALA A 141 -5.96 1.35 -15.77
N GLU A 142 -7.21 1.21 -16.26
CA GLU A 142 -7.57 1.56 -17.63
C GLU A 142 -7.63 3.07 -17.84
N LYS A 143 -8.09 3.79 -16.84
CA LYS A 143 -8.23 5.25 -16.85
C LYS A 143 -7.69 5.82 -15.55
N ILE A 144 -6.87 6.85 -15.67
CA ILE A 144 -6.34 7.61 -14.55
C ILE A 144 -6.92 9.01 -14.59
N TYR A 145 -7.45 9.41 -13.47
CA TYR A 145 -8.00 10.73 -13.22
C TYR A 145 -7.11 11.46 -12.22
N MET A 146 -6.87 12.73 -12.43
CA MET A 146 -6.05 13.53 -11.54
C MET A 146 -6.67 14.89 -11.27
N GLN A 147 -6.59 15.35 -10.03
CA GLN A 147 -7.09 16.65 -9.59
C GLN A 147 -6.39 17.79 -10.36
N PRO A 148 -7.12 18.66 -11.09
CA PRO A 148 -6.54 19.83 -11.75
C PRO A 148 -6.38 20.98 -10.73
N SER A 149 -5.30 20.98 -9.97
CA SER A 149 -5.02 22.00 -8.96
C SER A 149 -3.55 22.39 -9.03
N ALA A 150 -3.24 23.64 -8.71
CA ALA A 150 -1.86 24.13 -8.69
C ALA A 150 -0.96 23.42 -7.65
N SER A 151 -1.57 22.80 -6.64
CA SER A 151 -0.88 22.01 -5.62
C SER A 151 -0.89 20.51 -5.91
N ALA A 152 -1.54 20.08 -7.00
CA ALA A 152 -1.61 18.69 -7.41
C ALA A 152 -0.53 18.38 -8.45
N GLY A 153 0.07 17.21 -8.37
CA GLY A 153 1.13 16.84 -9.31
C GLY A 153 1.50 15.37 -9.31
N LEU A 154 2.09 14.98 -10.44
CA LEU A 154 2.71 13.67 -10.62
C LEU A 154 4.23 13.84 -10.51
N VAL A 155 4.85 13.04 -9.63
CA VAL A 155 6.30 13.04 -9.38
C VAL A 155 6.91 11.74 -9.86
N LEU A 156 7.78 11.83 -10.87
CA LEU A 156 8.54 10.71 -11.42
C LEU A 156 10.03 11.02 -11.32
N GLN A 157 10.74 10.40 -10.38
CA GLN A 157 12.12 10.77 -10.02
C GLN A 157 13.17 9.75 -10.43
N GLY A 158 12.77 8.55 -10.83
CA GLY A 158 13.69 7.44 -11.07
C GLY A 158 14.12 6.76 -9.77
N VAL A 159 15.34 6.21 -9.76
CA VAL A 159 15.89 5.46 -8.63
C VAL A 159 17.26 5.99 -8.25
N SER A 160 17.55 5.97 -6.95
CA SER A 160 18.86 6.36 -6.41
C SER A 160 19.21 5.53 -5.21
N ALA A 161 20.51 5.42 -4.93
CA ALA A 161 21.03 4.85 -3.70
C ALA A 161 21.91 5.87 -2.98
N ASN A 162 21.70 6.03 -1.68
CA ASN A 162 22.55 6.87 -0.84
C ASN A 162 23.30 5.99 0.15
N MET A 163 24.59 6.21 0.28
CA MET A 163 25.44 5.49 1.23
C MET A 163 26.16 6.47 2.14
N LEU A 164 26.11 6.19 3.44
CA LEU A 164 26.84 6.97 4.44
C LEU A 164 28.21 6.33 4.70
N PHE A 165 29.26 7.16 4.80
CA PHE A 165 30.63 6.73 5.13
C PHE A 165 30.99 7.23 6.51
N TYR A 166 31.40 6.31 7.37
CA TYR A 166 31.69 6.59 8.78
C TYR A 166 33.19 6.64 9.09
N LYS A 167 34.07 6.38 8.09
CA LYS A 167 35.50 6.29 8.28
C LYS A 167 36.10 7.52 8.99
N GLU A 168 35.81 8.73 8.52
CA GLU A 168 36.33 9.94 9.12
C GLU A 168 35.88 10.17 10.57
N MET A 169 34.63 9.79 10.88
CA MET A 169 34.10 9.83 12.23
C MET A 169 34.85 8.84 13.14
N LEU A 170 35.05 7.61 12.66
CA LEU A 170 35.77 6.57 13.39
C LEU A 170 37.23 6.94 13.62
N ASP A 171 37.91 7.50 12.63
CA ASP A 171 39.26 7.99 12.73
C ASP A 171 39.41 9.08 13.84
N LYS A 172 38.45 10.02 13.91
CA LYS A 172 38.43 11.07 14.95
C LYS A 172 38.24 10.48 16.37
N LEU A 173 37.56 9.35 16.46
CA LEU A 173 37.38 8.61 17.71
C LEU A 173 38.55 7.65 18.04
N GLY A 174 39.55 7.58 17.17
CA GLY A 174 40.69 6.66 17.33
C GLY A 174 40.36 5.20 17.04
N ILE A 175 39.23 4.94 16.37
CA ILE A 175 38.75 3.59 16.04
C ILE A 175 39.24 3.20 14.65
N LYS A 176 40.02 2.12 14.56
CA LYS A 176 40.46 1.54 13.27
C LYS A 176 39.63 0.29 12.96
N MET A 177 38.92 0.34 11.84
CA MET A 177 38.20 -0.81 11.32
C MET A 177 39.10 -1.68 10.45
N HIS A 178 39.12 -2.99 10.70
CA HIS A 178 39.80 -3.99 9.88
C HIS A 178 38.79 -4.79 9.13
N ILE A 179 38.71 -4.56 7.81
CA ILE A 179 37.70 -5.26 6.95
C ILE A 179 38.44 -6.37 6.19
N LEU A 180 37.99 -7.60 6.40
CA LEU A 180 38.46 -8.75 5.64
C LEU A 180 37.43 -9.07 4.55
N GLN A 181 37.81 -8.81 3.30
CA GLN A 181 36.95 -9.07 2.15
C GLN A 181 37.74 -9.79 1.06
N SER A 182 37.03 -10.59 0.26
CA SER A 182 37.57 -11.29 -0.90
C SER A 182 36.71 -11.00 -2.12
N GLY A 183 37.35 -10.40 -3.14
CA GLY A 183 36.68 -10.01 -4.40
C GLY A 183 36.37 -8.52 -4.50
N ALA A 184 36.50 -7.97 -5.71
CA ALA A 184 36.39 -6.53 -6.02
C ALA A 184 34.95 -5.97 -5.84
N TYR A 185 33.94 -6.83 -5.80
CA TYR A 185 32.53 -6.42 -5.67
C TYR A 185 31.94 -6.66 -4.27
N LYS A 186 32.79 -6.93 -3.28
CA LYS A 186 32.40 -7.17 -1.88
C LYS A 186 32.50 -5.89 -1.03
N GLY A 187 31.68 -4.89 -1.32
CA GLY A 187 31.77 -3.56 -0.73
C GLY A 187 31.08 -3.33 0.63
N ALA A 188 30.53 -4.35 1.29
CA ALA A 188 29.76 -4.19 2.52
C ALA A 188 30.51 -3.50 3.68
N GLY A 189 31.85 -3.61 3.72
CA GLY A 189 32.70 -2.98 4.74
C GLY A 189 33.20 -1.57 4.36
N GLU A 190 33.02 -1.13 3.13
CA GLU A 190 33.51 0.16 2.64
C GLU A 190 33.01 1.36 3.44
N PRO A 191 31.74 1.42 3.90
CA PRO A 191 31.25 2.52 4.71
C PRO A 191 32.07 2.79 5.97
N PHE A 192 32.75 1.80 6.51
CA PHE A 192 33.54 1.89 7.74
C PHE A 192 35.04 2.07 7.49
N SER A 193 35.52 1.77 6.28
CA SER A 193 36.95 1.76 5.94
C SER A 193 37.35 2.74 4.86
N GLN A 194 36.39 3.30 4.12
CA GLN A 194 36.60 4.22 3.02
C GLN A 194 35.76 5.49 3.16
N THR A 195 36.06 6.52 2.38
CA THR A 195 35.27 7.77 2.32
C THR A 195 34.39 7.86 1.09
N GLU A 196 34.55 6.91 0.15
CA GLU A 196 33.77 6.79 -1.08
C GLU A 196 33.69 5.32 -1.52
N LEU A 197 32.79 5.02 -2.46
CA LEU A 197 32.69 3.70 -3.04
C LEU A 197 33.90 3.31 -3.85
N SER A 198 34.38 2.08 -3.70
CA SER A 198 35.33 1.51 -4.65
C SER A 198 34.72 1.41 -6.05
N LYS A 199 35.58 1.36 -7.08
CA LYS A 199 35.14 1.21 -8.46
C LYS A 199 34.23 -0.01 -8.65
N GLY A 200 34.58 -1.16 -8.08
CA GLY A 200 33.79 -2.40 -8.21
C GLY A 200 32.42 -2.29 -7.53
N THR A 201 32.37 -1.75 -6.33
CA THR A 201 31.10 -1.55 -5.63
C THR A 201 30.21 -0.54 -6.35
N LYS A 202 30.80 0.55 -6.87
CA LYS A 202 30.07 1.53 -7.65
C LYS A 202 29.48 0.93 -8.93
N GLU A 203 30.27 0.19 -9.71
CA GLU A 203 29.81 -0.52 -10.92
C GLU A 203 28.64 -1.45 -10.63
N ASN A 204 28.70 -2.19 -9.51
CA ASN A 204 27.64 -3.12 -9.12
C ASN A 204 26.34 -2.39 -8.74
N ILE A 205 26.43 -1.30 -7.98
CA ILE A 205 25.27 -0.50 -7.59
C ILE A 205 24.67 0.20 -8.82
N ASP A 206 25.50 0.81 -9.67
CA ASP A 206 25.04 1.48 -10.88
C ASP A 206 24.32 0.51 -11.83
N ALA A 207 24.84 -0.72 -12.00
CA ALA A 207 24.17 -1.76 -12.79
C ALA A 207 22.80 -2.14 -12.20
N ALA A 208 22.72 -2.36 -10.89
CA ALA A 208 21.46 -2.70 -10.23
C ALA A 208 20.43 -1.55 -10.34
N LEU A 209 20.85 -0.30 -10.15
CA LEU A 209 19.98 0.87 -10.29
C LEU A 209 19.49 1.03 -11.74
N TYR A 210 20.37 0.79 -12.71
CA TYR A 210 20.04 0.84 -14.13
C TYR A 210 19.00 -0.20 -14.51
N ASP A 211 19.14 -1.44 -14.02
CA ASP A 211 18.19 -2.51 -14.27
C ASP A 211 16.82 -2.20 -13.65
N ILE A 212 16.79 -1.75 -12.39
CA ILE A 212 15.55 -1.33 -11.71
C ILE A 212 14.89 -0.18 -12.48
N TYR A 213 15.65 0.84 -12.87
CA TYR A 213 15.12 1.99 -13.61
C TYR A 213 14.48 1.58 -14.93
N ASN A 214 15.19 0.78 -15.75
CA ASN A 214 14.66 0.30 -17.02
C ASN A 214 13.41 -0.56 -16.84
N HIS A 215 13.36 -1.36 -15.77
CA HIS A 215 12.19 -2.15 -15.45
C HIS A 215 10.97 -1.27 -15.11
N LEU A 216 11.16 -0.19 -14.32
CA LEU A 216 10.09 0.78 -14.04
C LEU A 216 9.60 1.47 -15.32
N LEU A 217 10.51 1.89 -16.20
CA LEU A 217 10.13 2.47 -17.49
C LEU A 217 9.29 1.49 -18.33
N ALA A 218 9.69 0.22 -18.37
CA ALA A 218 8.99 -0.83 -19.10
C ALA A 218 7.56 -1.06 -18.56
N ILE A 219 7.39 -1.09 -17.25
CA ILE A 219 6.07 -1.22 -16.61
C ILE A 219 5.14 -0.07 -17.02
N VAL A 220 5.61 1.17 -16.91
CA VAL A 220 4.82 2.34 -17.29
C VAL A 220 4.51 2.32 -18.78
N ALA A 221 5.51 2.05 -19.64
CA ALA A 221 5.35 1.98 -21.07
C ALA A 221 4.28 0.94 -21.49
N GLN A 222 4.35 -0.25 -20.90
CA GLN A 222 3.37 -1.32 -21.15
C GLN A 222 1.96 -0.92 -20.67
N ASN A 223 1.85 -0.41 -19.47
CA ASN A 223 0.56 -0.06 -18.85
C ASN A 223 -0.13 1.10 -19.57
N ARG A 224 0.65 2.09 -20.01
CA ARG A 224 0.15 3.31 -20.70
C ARG A 224 0.18 3.20 -22.22
N LYS A 225 0.68 2.10 -22.79
CA LYS A 225 0.83 1.88 -24.25
C LYS A 225 1.67 2.98 -24.91
N LEU A 226 2.75 3.36 -24.25
CA LEU A 226 3.72 4.34 -24.70
C LEU A 226 5.03 3.64 -25.10
N GLU A 227 5.81 4.27 -25.98
CA GLU A 227 7.18 3.82 -26.24
C GLU A 227 8.08 4.08 -25.02
N ILE A 228 9.01 3.16 -24.75
CA ILE A 228 9.95 3.29 -23.61
C ILE A 228 10.72 4.62 -23.67
N SER A 229 11.11 5.06 -24.86
CA SER A 229 11.80 6.34 -25.07
C SER A 229 10.96 7.55 -24.66
N GLN A 230 9.63 7.51 -24.90
CA GLN A 230 8.72 8.56 -24.44
C GLN A 230 8.64 8.58 -22.92
N VAL A 231 8.47 7.41 -22.29
CA VAL A 231 8.43 7.32 -20.83
C VAL A 231 9.75 7.79 -20.22
N LYS A 232 10.90 7.37 -20.78
CA LYS A 232 12.21 7.82 -20.35
C LYS A 232 12.33 9.35 -20.38
N ASN A 233 11.90 9.98 -21.48
CA ASN A 233 11.91 11.43 -21.60
C ASN A 233 11.08 12.10 -20.49
N ILE A 234 9.93 11.54 -20.14
CA ILE A 234 9.08 12.07 -19.04
C ILE A 234 9.79 11.99 -17.70
N PHE A 235 10.53 10.91 -17.41
CA PHE A 235 11.29 10.75 -16.18
C PHE A 235 12.53 11.65 -16.12
N GLU A 236 13.12 11.97 -17.26
CA GLU A 236 14.39 12.72 -17.37
C GLU A 236 14.21 14.22 -17.65
N GLN A 237 13.06 14.64 -18.23
CA GLN A 237 12.74 16.06 -18.45
C GLN A 237 12.35 16.71 -17.13
N ARG A 238 13.23 17.53 -16.58
CA ARG A 238 13.10 18.10 -15.23
C ARG A 238 12.99 19.62 -15.23
N ASP A 239 12.27 20.18 -16.16
CA ASP A 239 11.97 21.61 -16.08
C ASP A 239 11.01 21.91 -14.92
N ASP A 240 10.15 20.91 -14.55
CA ASP A 240 9.22 20.98 -13.43
C ASP A 240 9.39 19.76 -12.53
N PHE A 241 9.50 19.97 -11.22
CA PHE A 241 9.53 18.89 -10.22
C PHE A 241 8.20 18.10 -10.20
N PHE A 242 7.09 18.78 -10.50
CA PHE A 242 5.76 18.21 -10.58
C PHE A 242 5.20 18.36 -11.99
N LEU A 243 4.68 17.27 -12.53
CA LEU A 243 3.84 17.33 -13.72
C LEU A 243 2.41 17.67 -13.28
N SER A 244 1.88 18.82 -13.73
CA SER A 244 0.46 19.16 -13.49
C SER A 244 -0.47 18.14 -14.17
N ALA A 245 -1.74 18.11 -13.76
CA ALA A 245 -2.72 17.21 -14.34
C ALA A 245 -2.87 17.44 -15.86
N GLU A 246 -2.82 18.69 -16.32
CA GLU A 246 -2.90 19.07 -17.74
C GLU A 246 -1.70 18.54 -18.50
N LYS A 247 -0.49 18.73 -17.95
CA LYS A 247 0.76 18.25 -18.56
C LYS A 247 0.83 16.73 -18.59
N ALA A 248 0.43 16.08 -17.52
CA ALA A 248 0.37 14.62 -17.44
C ALA A 248 -0.63 14.03 -18.48
N LYS A 249 -1.75 14.72 -18.72
CA LYS A 249 -2.72 14.36 -19.77
C LYS A 249 -2.15 14.57 -21.17
N GLU A 250 -1.48 15.69 -21.43
CA GLU A 250 -0.80 15.97 -22.70
C GLU A 250 0.21 14.87 -23.03
N LEU A 251 0.98 14.43 -22.05
CA LEU A 251 1.97 13.37 -22.16
C LEU A 251 1.36 11.96 -22.18
N LYS A 252 0.04 11.83 -22.08
CA LYS A 252 -0.73 10.57 -22.11
C LYS A 252 -0.39 9.61 -20.95
N VAL A 253 0.13 10.13 -19.86
CA VAL A 253 0.36 9.35 -18.63
C VAL A 253 -0.89 9.30 -17.74
N ILE A 254 -1.85 10.19 -17.98
CA ILE A 254 -3.22 10.11 -17.43
C ILE A 254 -4.25 10.39 -18.54
N GLU A 255 -5.53 10.02 -18.31
CA GLU A 255 -6.62 10.29 -19.26
C GLU A 255 -7.38 11.57 -18.96
N TYR A 256 -7.58 11.89 -17.69
CA TYR A 256 -8.49 12.99 -17.31
C TYR A 256 -7.90 13.87 -16.20
N ALA A 257 -7.92 15.16 -16.45
CA ALA A 257 -7.73 16.20 -15.44
C ALA A 257 -9.12 16.67 -14.99
N MET A 258 -9.59 16.15 -13.84
CA MET A 258 -10.90 16.53 -13.25
C MET A 258 -10.94 16.21 -11.76
N SER A 259 -11.84 16.87 -11.05
CA SER A 259 -12.03 16.62 -9.62
C SER A 259 -12.61 15.23 -9.35
N ARG A 260 -12.44 14.74 -8.11
CA ARG A 260 -12.98 13.45 -7.69
C ARG A 260 -14.52 13.42 -7.77
N GLU A 261 -15.15 14.51 -7.41
CA GLU A 261 -16.61 14.64 -7.48
C GLU A 261 -17.13 14.54 -8.93
N GLU A 262 -16.48 15.26 -9.85
CA GLU A 262 -16.82 15.19 -11.28
C GLU A 262 -16.59 13.80 -11.85
N MET A 263 -15.49 13.13 -11.46
CA MET A 263 -15.21 11.75 -11.84
C MET A 263 -16.34 10.82 -11.38
N LEU A 264 -16.68 10.84 -10.08
CA LEU A 264 -17.75 9.99 -9.54
C LEU A 264 -19.08 10.24 -10.24
N LYS A 265 -19.44 11.49 -10.43
CA LYS A 265 -20.66 11.88 -11.15
C LYS A 265 -20.67 11.36 -12.60
N SER A 266 -19.54 11.46 -13.29
CA SER A 266 -19.42 10.99 -14.69
C SER A 266 -19.56 9.47 -14.82
N LEU A 267 -19.25 8.74 -13.75
CA LEU A 267 -19.34 7.28 -13.71
C LEU A 267 -20.65 6.77 -13.06
N GLY A 268 -21.50 7.67 -12.60
CA GLY A 268 -22.74 7.32 -11.90
C GLY A 268 -22.48 6.65 -10.54
N LEU A 269 -21.38 7.00 -9.89
CA LEU A 269 -20.96 6.44 -8.60
C LEU A 269 -21.07 7.48 -7.48
N ASN A 270 -21.19 6.99 -6.26
CA ASN A 270 -21.12 7.77 -5.03
C ASN A 270 -20.34 6.98 -3.97
N GLU A 271 -20.13 7.55 -2.78
CA GLU A 271 -19.32 6.94 -1.72
C GLU A 271 -19.90 5.60 -1.22
N ASP A 272 -21.21 5.40 -1.28
CA ASP A 272 -21.89 4.17 -0.82
C ASP A 272 -21.59 2.97 -1.73
N ASN A 273 -21.06 3.20 -2.93
CA ASN A 273 -20.68 2.13 -3.84
C ASN A 273 -19.35 1.47 -3.44
N PHE A 274 -18.54 2.11 -2.60
CA PHE A 274 -17.19 1.65 -2.34
C PHE A 274 -17.09 0.73 -1.13
N VAL A 275 -16.38 -0.39 -1.33
CA VAL A 275 -15.99 -1.32 -0.28
C VAL A 275 -14.47 -1.37 -0.21
N ASN A 276 -13.91 -0.82 0.87
CA ASN A 276 -12.46 -0.84 1.06
C ASN A 276 -11.93 -2.27 1.07
N VAL A 277 -10.82 -2.50 0.37
CA VAL A 277 -10.18 -3.82 0.28
C VAL A 277 -9.86 -4.40 1.66
N ALA A 278 -9.48 -3.57 2.63
CA ALA A 278 -9.21 -4.01 4.00
C ALA A 278 -10.43 -4.65 4.66
N ASN A 279 -11.63 -4.13 4.38
CA ASN A 279 -12.91 -4.57 4.95
C ASN A 279 -13.69 -5.53 4.05
N TYR A 280 -13.21 -5.76 2.83
CA TYR A 280 -13.86 -6.66 1.90
C TYR A 280 -13.78 -8.11 2.39
N VAL A 281 -14.95 -8.73 2.49
CA VAL A 281 -15.10 -10.15 2.80
C VAL A 281 -15.57 -10.88 1.54
N PRO A 282 -14.72 -11.74 0.95
CA PRO A 282 -15.07 -12.52 -0.21
C PRO A 282 -16.33 -13.35 0.01
N ALA A 283 -17.15 -13.51 -1.04
CA ALA A 283 -18.25 -14.45 -1.00
C ALA A 283 -17.69 -15.87 -0.70
N LYS A 284 -18.33 -16.59 0.24
CA LYS A 284 -17.97 -17.99 0.49
C LYS A 284 -18.06 -18.74 -0.84
N GLN A 285 -16.94 -19.15 -1.39
CA GLN A 285 -16.95 -20.08 -2.51
C GLN A 285 -17.67 -21.34 -2.01
N LYS A 286 -18.78 -21.72 -2.66
CA LYS A 286 -19.30 -23.06 -2.50
C LYS A 286 -18.20 -24.01 -2.98
N ASN A 287 -17.47 -24.60 -2.06
CA ASN A 287 -16.61 -25.72 -2.37
C ASN A 287 -17.50 -26.75 -3.08
N ARG A 288 -17.45 -26.83 -4.38
CA ARG A 288 -17.76 -28.03 -5.12
C ARG A 288 -16.63 -28.97 -4.74
N GLY A 289 -16.93 -29.76 -3.70
CA GLY A 289 -15.94 -30.65 -3.13
C GLY A 289 -15.43 -31.65 -4.15
N ASP A 290 -14.18 -31.53 -4.50
CA ASP A 290 -13.37 -32.69 -4.77
C ASP A 290 -12.85 -33.18 -3.41
N LYS A 291 -13.62 -34.10 -2.82
CA LYS A 291 -13.08 -34.98 -1.78
C LYS A 291 -12.03 -35.84 -2.50
N ILE A 292 -10.76 -35.52 -2.32
CA ILE A 292 -9.69 -36.46 -2.58
C ILE A 292 -9.87 -37.56 -1.55
N ALA A 293 -10.26 -38.75 -2.02
CA ALA A 293 -10.32 -39.97 -1.25
C ALA A 293 -8.89 -40.46 -0.96
#